data_b2942478588a401cddf850706b7e6b33
#
_entry.id   b2942478588a401cddf850706b7e6b33
#
_cell.length_a   1.000
_cell.length_b   1.000
_cell.length_c   1.000
_cell.angle_alpha   90.00
_cell.angle_beta   90.00
_cell.angle_gamma   90.00
#
_symmetry.space_group_name_H-M   'P 1'
#
loop_
_entity.id
_entity.type
_entity.pdbx_description
1 polymer ?
#
loop_
_entity_poly.entity_id
_entity_poly.type
_entity_poly.pdbx_seq_one_letter_code
_entity_poly.pdbx_strand_id
1 'polypeptide(L)'
;MLEEAVRRSGLPYNELAAAVREMAAAEGQSQIATDRSRVGHWINDGGRPQDPIPRYLAAILTKALSLTNPLTPADLGFKEPVLTQLGATPEEAHAYALTATTTDLRPGDIEDLDLVVHQFGALYSTKALGELWGEVDRCRKRAHSLLTHHRHTLREGRELTRLAGMLSVILAWIAHDLGEDELTRAYCDDAWAQGIEAEALDVCAWSEDVRCTHALYAGRPYDALAAATRGLSVAPAGNRVALRLTAQLARLNARLKNRSAFTDVMAQVRTHSDRLPLHRSGLFDLDAAVLASYEASSLIWLGDHREAVVAAEVAIGHYRAMPQPQLAPTRLAIAQLDLALAHTALGIPEQAVSAAREALGGGRIVDSVRRRSEHLEYRLRLRYPELRAVRDFGEELRDQLSRDVLAPPRPA
;
A
#
# COMPACT_ATOMS: atom_id res chain seq x y z
N MET A 1 6.35 55.59 -33.86
CA MET A 1 5.55 55.63 -32.65
C MET A 1 6.42 55.80 -31.40
N LEU A 2 7.39 54.91 -31.10
CA LEU A 2 8.33 55.04 -29.96
C LEU A 2 9.17 56.36 -30.08
N GLU A 3 9.75 56.62 -31.24
CA GLU A 3 10.53 57.85 -31.50
C GLU A 3 9.75 59.13 -31.19
N GLU A 4 8.50 59.20 -31.62
CA GLU A 4 7.62 60.36 -31.39
C GLU A 4 7.28 60.54 -29.89
N ALA A 5 6.99 59.42 -29.19
CA ALA A 5 6.70 59.47 -27.76
C ALA A 5 7.91 59.91 -26.95
N VAL A 6 9.12 59.45 -27.29
CA VAL A 6 10.37 59.86 -26.65
C VAL A 6 10.71 61.33 -26.97
N ARG A 7 10.53 61.75 -28.19
CA ARG A 7 10.73 63.15 -28.60
C ARG A 7 9.81 64.09 -27.80
N ARG A 8 8.54 63.73 -27.67
CA ARG A 8 7.55 64.53 -26.94
C ARG A 8 7.80 64.54 -25.43
N SER A 9 8.35 63.45 -24.87
CA SER A 9 8.66 63.39 -23.43
C SER A 9 9.85 64.26 -23.05
N GLY A 10 10.72 64.64 -24.01
CA GLY A 10 11.93 65.38 -23.75
C GLY A 10 13.00 64.61 -22.98
N LEU A 11 12.80 63.32 -22.72
CA LEU A 11 13.76 62.48 -21.98
C LEU A 11 14.99 62.14 -22.82
N PRO A 12 16.21 62.47 -22.35
CA PRO A 12 17.42 61.98 -22.97
C PRO A 12 17.53 60.45 -22.93
N TYR A 13 18.16 59.84 -23.93
CA TYR A 13 18.31 58.39 -24.04
C TYR A 13 19.01 57.72 -22.85
N ASN A 14 19.98 58.45 -22.22
CA ASN A 14 20.65 57.96 -21.00
C ASN A 14 19.71 57.94 -19.77
N GLU A 15 18.82 58.90 -19.65
CA GLU A 15 17.83 58.95 -18.57
C GLU A 15 16.73 57.92 -18.78
N LEU A 16 16.27 57.73 -20.01
CA LEU A 16 15.33 56.69 -20.36
C LEU A 16 15.92 55.29 -20.07
N ALA A 17 17.22 55.08 -20.42
CA ALA A 17 17.90 53.84 -20.10
C ALA A 17 18.05 53.60 -18.58
N ALA A 18 18.33 54.68 -17.83
CA ALA A 18 18.40 54.59 -16.35
C ALA A 18 17.04 54.23 -15.73
N ALA A 19 15.97 54.89 -16.17
CA ALA A 19 14.60 54.60 -15.69
C ALA A 19 14.17 53.17 -16.01
N VAL A 20 14.53 52.61 -17.19
CA VAL A 20 14.26 51.20 -17.51
C VAL A 20 14.99 50.26 -16.56
N ARG A 21 16.29 50.53 -16.24
CA ARG A 21 17.04 49.72 -15.28
C ARG A 21 16.47 49.79 -13.86
N GLU A 22 16.08 50.98 -13.42
CA GLU A 22 15.49 51.21 -12.12
C GLU A 22 14.17 50.42 -11.97
N MET A 23 13.33 50.47 -12.99
CA MET A 23 12.08 49.77 -13.02
C MET A 23 12.28 48.23 -13.06
N ALA A 24 13.25 47.77 -13.86
CA ALA A 24 13.64 46.36 -13.89
C ALA A 24 14.17 45.87 -12.54
N ALA A 25 14.98 46.67 -11.87
CA ALA A 25 15.50 46.32 -10.53
C ALA A 25 14.39 46.27 -9.48
N ALA A 26 13.39 47.14 -9.55
CA ALA A 26 12.22 47.14 -8.66
C ALA A 26 11.37 45.90 -8.84
N GLU A 27 11.35 45.29 -10.03
CA GLU A 27 10.66 44.03 -10.32
C GLU A 27 11.57 42.78 -10.20
N GLY A 28 12.78 42.93 -9.60
CA GLY A 28 13.70 41.80 -9.39
C GLY A 28 14.47 41.34 -10.64
N GLN A 29 14.38 42.12 -11.72
CA GLN A 29 15.03 41.82 -13.01
C GLN A 29 16.35 42.58 -13.22
N SER A 30 17.23 42.59 -12.22
CA SER A 30 18.48 43.33 -12.20
C SER A 30 19.47 42.95 -13.31
N GLN A 31 19.26 41.80 -14.01
CA GLN A 31 20.06 41.39 -15.17
C GLN A 31 19.78 42.21 -16.44
N ILE A 32 18.72 43.04 -16.47
CA ILE A 32 18.41 43.88 -17.63
C ILE A 32 19.40 45.06 -17.69
N ALA A 33 20.40 44.92 -18.55
CA ALA A 33 21.43 45.95 -18.80
C ALA A 33 21.04 46.78 -20.03
N THR A 34 20.31 47.86 -19.83
CA THR A 34 19.94 48.82 -20.88
C THR A 34 20.85 50.05 -20.77
N ASP A 35 21.39 50.50 -21.89
CA ASP A 35 22.21 51.68 -22.00
C ASP A 35 21.70 52.66 -23.10
N ARG A 36 22.35 53.83 -23.19
CA ARG A 36 22.01 54.84 -24.19
C ARG A 36 22.02 54.27 -25.62
N SER A 37 22.99 53.42 -25.94
CA SER A 37 23.16 52.86 -27.29
C SER A 37 22.01 51.95 -27.67
N ARG A 38 21.59 51.08 -26.75
CA ARG A 38 20.44 50.21 -26.96
C ARG A 38 19.14 50.98 -27.13
N VAL A 39 18.92 52.02 -26.33
CA VAL A 39 17.74 52.91 -26.49
C VAL A 39 17.80 53.61 -27.86
N GLY A 40 18.97 54.12 -28.27
CA GLY A 40 19.14 54.69 -29.60
C GLY A 40 18.84 53.69 -30.72
N HIS A 41 19.29 52.47 -30.60
CA HIS A 41 19.00 51.41 -31.57
C HIS A 41 17.51 51.09 -31.68
N TRP A 42 16.76 51.09 -30.58
CA TRP A 42 15.30 50.87 -30.61
C TRP A 42 14.54 52.02 -31.29
N ILE A 43 15.04 53.24 -31.12
CA ILE A 43 14.37 54.46 -31.63
C ILE A 43 14.75 54.73 -33.09
N ASN A 44 16.02 54.65 -33.44
CA ASN A 44 16.53 55.11 -34.72
C ASN A 44 16.64 54.00 -35.77
N ASP A 45 16.97 52.77 -35.31
CA ASP A 45 17.30 51.66 -36.23
C ASP A 45 16.18 50.60 -36.26
N GLY A 46 15.06 50.85 -35.59
CA GLY A 46 13.90 49.92 -35.54
C GLY A 46 14.19 48.64 -34.76
N GLY A 47 15.19 48.64 -33.89
CA GLY A 47 15.49 47.53 -32.98
C GLY A 47 14.29 47.23 -32.08
N ARG A 48 14.07 45.93 -31.79
CA ARG A 48 12.95 45.49 -30.91
C ARG A 48 13.50 45.03 -29.56
N PRO A 49 13.21 45.73 -28.46
CA PRO A 49 13.54 45.25 -27.14
C PRO A 49 12.67 44.03 -26.80
N GLN A 50 13.24 43.09 -26.06
CA GLN A 50 12.53 41.95 -25.55
C GLN A 50 11.72 42.32 -24.31
N ASP A 51 10.65 41.57 -24.05
CA ASP A 51 9.88 41.70 -22.83
C ASP A 51 10.79 41.52 -21.58
N PRO A 52 10.61 42.32 -20.50
CA PRO A 52 9.53 43.28 -20.25
C PRO A 52 9.81 44.72 -20.65
N ILE A 53 10.89 45.01 -21.37
CA ILE A 53 11.34 46.38 -21.68
C ILE A 53 10.24 47.23 -22.38
N PRO A 54 9.46 46.72 -23.35
CA PRO A 54 8.36 47.47 -23.96
C PRO A 54 7.34 48.01 -22.92
N ARG A 55 7.02 47.22 -21.90
CA ARG A 55 6.12 47.63 -20.81
C ARG A 55 6.72 48.74 -19.95
N TYR A 56 7.99 48.64 -19.64
CA TYR A 56 8.72 49.69 -18.91
C TYR A 56 8.76 50.99 -19.68
N LEU A 57 9.07 50.93 -20.97
CA LEU A 57 9.06 52.12 -21.84
C LEU A 57 7.67 52.77 -21.87
N ALA A 58 6.59 52.00 -21.97
CA ALA A 58 5.23 52.48 -21.97
C ALA A 58 4.91 53.19 -20.66
N ALA A 59 5.22 52.58 -19.52
CA ALA A 59 4.96 53.14 -18.18
C ALA A 59 5.80 54.45 -17.94
N ILE A 60 7.08 54.45 -18.29
CA ILE A 60 7.98 55.61 -18.15
C ILE A 60 7.48 56.77 -18.99
N LEU A 61 7.15 56.52 -20.27
CA LEU A 61 6.65 57.55 -21.18
C LEU A 61 5.28 58.06 -20.81
N THR A 62 4.38 57.23 -20.29
CA THR A 62 3.08 57.62 -19.73
C THR A 62 3.26 58.68 -18.63
N LYS A 63 4.20 58.38 -17.69
CA LYS A 63 4.51 59.28 -16.57
C LYS A 63 5.18 60.59 -17.05
N ALA A 64 6.15 60.47 -17.95
CA ALA A 64 6.88 61.64 -18.48
C ALA A 64 6.01 62.59 -19.32
N LEU A 65 5.01 62.02 -20.00
CA LEU A 65 4.04 62.81 -20.79
C LEU A 65 2.82 63.26 -20.00
N SER A 66 2.71 62.89 -18.72
CA SER A 66 1.58 63.18 -17.83
C SER A 66 0.23 62.80 -18.45
N LEU A 67 0.18 61.62 -19.13
CA LEU A 67 -1.04 61.16 -19.81
C LEU A 67 -2.03 60.60 -18.82
N THR A 68 -3.30 60.93 -19.02
CA THR A 68 -4.40 60.41 -18.23
C THR A 68 -4.68 58.92 -18.54
N ASN A 69 -4.53 58.54 -19.81
CA ASN A 69 -4.58 57.15 -20.23
C ASN A 69 -3.16 56.58 -20.41
N PRO A 70 -2.81 55.48 -19.73
CA PRO A 70 -1.50 54.91 -19.82
C PRO A 70 -1.23 54.39 -21.24
N LEU A 71 -0.03 54.63 -21.76
CA LEU A 71 0.45 54.04 -23.01
C LEU A 71 0.62 52.53 -22.85
N THR A 72 0.23 51.81 -23.86
CA THR A 72 0.53 50.37 -24.00
C THR A 72 1.77 50.15 -24.86
N PRO A 73 2.42 48.98 -24.81
CA PRO A 73 3.46 48.61 -25.78
C PRO A 73 3.01 48.77 -27.23
N ALA A 74 1.75 48.46 -27.54
CA ALA A 74 1.17 48.62 -28.87
C ALA A 74 1.17 50.08 -29.38
N ASP A 75 0.88 51.04 -28.47
CA ASP A 75 0.91 52.47 -28.77
C ASP A 75 2.31 52.98 -29.12
N LEU A 76 3.35 52.28 -28.66
CA LEU A 76 4.75 52.52 -28.97
C LEU A 76 5.24 51.77 -30.23
N GLY A 77 4.36 50.94 -30.83
CA GLY A 77 4.69 50.16 -32.03
C GLY A 77 5.29 48.79 -31.75
N PHE A 78 5.27 48.36 -30.49
CA PHE A 78 5.64 46.99 -30.12
C PHE A 78 4.44 46.08 -30.28
N LYS A 79 4.65 44.89 -30.88
CA LYS A 79 3.57 43.86 -30.90
C LYS A 79 3.43 43.26 -29.51
N GLU A 80 2.25 43.27 -28.96
CA GLU A 80 1.94 42.43 -27.81
C GLU A 80 2.04 40.97 -28.18
N PRO A 81 2.58 40.12 -27.31
CA PRO A 81 2.51 38.69 -27.49
C PRO A 81 1.04 38.27 -27.71
N VAL A 82 0.76 37.46 -28.75
CA VAL A 82 -0.59 37.04 -29.14
C VAL A 82 -1.31 36.40 -27.95
N LEU A 83 -0.60 35.69 -27.08
CA LEU A 83 -1.17 35.03 -25.90
C LEU A 83 -1.58 36.04 -24.81
N THR A 84 -0.93 37.20 -24.70
CA THR A 84 -1.35 38.26 -23.75
C THR A 84 -2.70 38.88 -24.19
N GLN A 85 -2.95 38.96 -25.49
CA GLN A 85 -4.25 39.39 -26.04
C GLN A 85 -5.39 38.41 -25.71
N LEU A 86 -5.07 37.14 -25.43
CA LEU A 86 -6.01 36.09 -24.97
C LEU A 86 -6.16 36.04 -23.46
N GLY A 87 -5.57 36.98 -22.73
CA GLY A 87 -5.66 37.07 -21.27
C GLY A 87 -4.75 36.10 -20.50
N ALA A 88 -3.86 35.37 -21.19
CA ALA A 88 -2.90 34.47 -20.54
C ALA A 88 -1.74 35.25 -19.91
N THR A 89 -1.48 35.07 -18.62
CA THR A 89 -0.39 35.69 -17.89
C THR A 89 0.58 34.69 -17.29
N PRO A 90 1.89 35.03 -17.20
CA PRO A 90 2.85 34.18 -16.49
C PRO A 90 2.50 34.00 -15.01
N GLU A 91 1.93 35.01 -14.38
CA GLU A 91 1.51 35.01 -12.97
C GLU A 91 0.41 33.95 -12.73
N GLU A 92 -0.54 33.85 -13.66
CA GLU A 92 -1.61 32.85 -13.61
C GLU A 92 -1.05 31.43 -13.73
N ALA A 93 -0.13 31.21 -14.67
CA ALA A 93 0.55 29.94 -14.84
C ALA A 93 1.39 29.56 -13.59
N HIS A 94 2.08 30.51 -12.98
CA HIS A 94 2.80 30.31 -11.72
C HIS A 94 1.88 29.99 -10.55
N ALA A 95 0.70 30.66 -10.47
CA ALA A 95 -0.29 30.38 -9.44
C ALA A 95 -0.83 28.94 -9.54
N TYR A 96 -1.12 28.46 -10.75
CA TYR A 96 -1.52 27.05 -10.96
C TYR A 96 -0.42 26.08 -10.56
N ALA A 97 0.84 26.33 -10.94
CA ALA A 97 1.97 25.49 -10.56
C ALA A 97 2.14 25.43 -9.02
N LEU A 98 2.04 26.60 -8.36
CA LEU A 98 2.12 26.68 -6.90
C LEU A 98 0.96 25.88 -6.24
N THR A 99 -0.27 26.03 -6.77
CA THR A 99 -1.43 25.30 -6.25
C THR A 99 -1.24 23.79 -6.36
N ALA A 100 -0.68 23.32 -7.49
CA ALA A 100 -0.45 21.88 -7.71
C ALA A 100 0.62 21.27 -6.79
N THR A 101 1.54 22.11 -6.26
CA THR A 101 2.66 21.67 -5.41
C THR A 101 2.49 22.00 -3.93
N THR A 102 1.42 22.72 -3.57
CA THR A 102 1.16 23.09 -2.17
C THR A 102 0.63 21.91 -1.37
N THR A 103 1.23 21.69 -0.20
CA THR A 103 0.80 20.68 0.78
C THR A 103 0.82 21.27 2.18
N ASP A 104 -0.10 20.80 3.04
CA ASP A 104 -0.15 21.09 4.48
C ASP A 104 0.35 19.87 5.29
N LEU A 105 0.75 18.81 4.61
CA LEU A 105 1.32 17.63 5.27
C LEU A 105 2.69 17.99 5.88
N ARG A 106 2.96 17.44 7.04
CA ARG A 106 4.28 17.59 7.67
C ARG A 106 5.30 16.67 6.99
N PRO A 107 6.55 17.10 6.89
CA PRO A 107 7.60 16.19 6.49
C PRO A 107 7.60 14.94 7.39
N GLY A 108 7.54 13.76 6.79
CA GLY A 108 7.51 12.48 7.50
C GLY A 108 6.11 11.88 7.75
N ASP A 109 5.00 12.59 7.55
CA ASP A 109 3.66 12.04 7.79
C ASP A 109 3.38 10.77 6.96
N ILE A 110 3.84 10.71 5.73
CA ILE A 110 3.68 9.58 4.82
C ILE A 110 4.68 8.46 5.17
N GLU A 111 5.94 8.81 5.39
CA GLU A 111 7.00 7.89 5.77
C GLU A 111 6.71 7.20 7.10
N ASP A 112 6.16 7.94 8.07
CA ASP A 112 5.73 7.38 9.36
C ASP A 112 4.61 6.34 9.18
N LEU A 113 3.61 6.64 8.33
CA LEU A 113 2.52 5.70 8.04
C LEU A 113 3.02 4.46 7.29
N ASP A 114 3.94 4.60 6.34
CA ASP A 114 4.53 3.47 5.62
C ASP A 114 5.34 2.58 6.57
N LEU A 115 6.17 3.18 7.42
CA LEU A 115 6.91 2.46 8.45
C LEU A 115 5.99 1.67 9.38
N VAL A 116 4.89 2.28 9.80
CA VAL A 116 3.89 1.66 10.69
C VAL A 116 3.18 0.48 10.01
N VAL A 117 2.85 0.56 8.71
CA VAL A 117 2.31 -0.58 7.95
C VAL A 117 3.26 -1.77 8.00
N HIS A 118 4.56 -1.54 7.78
CA HIS A 118 5.58 -2.58 7.88
C HIS A 118 5.71 -3.15 9.30
N GLN A 119 5.69 -2.29 10.33
CA GLN A 119 5.74 -2.71 11.73
C GLN A 119 4.54 -3.58 12.11
N PHE A 120 3.32 -3.21 11.70
CA PHE A 120 2.14 -4.03 11.95
C PHE A 120 2.22 -5.39 11.26
N GLY A 121 2.73 -5.44 10.04
CA GLY A 121 2.99 -6.71 9.36
C GLY A 121 3.94 -7.62 10.15
N ALA A 122 5.00 -7.06 10.72
CA ALA A 122 5.96 -7.80 11.53
C ALA A 122 5.37 -8.25 12.88
N LEU A 123 4.58 -7.39 13.52
CA LEU A 123 3.97 -7.65 14.84
C LEU A 123 2.72 -8.54 14.77
N TYR A 124 2.16 -8.74 13.58
CA TYR A 124 0.90 -9.44 13.36
C TYR A 124 0.81 -10.80 14.07
N SER A 125 1.87 -11.58 14.03
CA SER A 125 1.90 -12.94 14.60
C SER A 125 2.12 -13.00 16.11
N THR A 126 2.59 -11.93 16.75
CA THR A 126 3.00 -11.93 18.16
C THR A 126 2.13 -11.05 19.05
N LYS A 127 1.54 -9.99 18.50
CA LYS A 127 0.72 -9.04 19.26
C LYS A 127 -0.71 -9.53 19.42
N ALA A 128 -1.36 -9.21 20.54
CA ALA A 128 -2.77 -9.52 20.77
C ALA A 128 -3.64 -8.84 19.70
N LEU A 129 -4.60 -9.58 19.10
CA LEU A 129 -5.39 -9.09 17.96
C LEU A 129 -6.20 -7.83 18.29
N GLY A 130 -6.77 -7.73 19.50
CA GLY A 130 -7.54 -6.56 19.91
C GLY A 130 -6.70 -5.30 20.05
N GLU A 131 -5.47 -5.43 20.57
CA GLU A 131 -4.53 -4.31 20.66
C GLU A 131 -4.07 -3.88 19.27
N LEU A 132 -3.69 -4.84 18.44
CA LEU A 132 -3.26 -4.59 17.06
C LEU A 132 -4.37 -3.92 16.25
N TRP A 133 -5.61 -4.40 16.39
CA TRP A 133 -6.78 -3.79 15.77
C TRP A 133 -6.89 -2.29 16.10
N GLY A 134 -6.86 -1.96 17.40
CA GLY A 134 -7.02 -0.57 17.85
C GLY A 134 -5.90 0.36 17.34
N GLU A 135 -4.68 -0.15 17.20
CA GLU A 135 -3.56 0.63 16.67
C GLU A 135 -3.67 0.82 15.15
N VAL A 136 -3.96 -0.24 14.42
CA VAL A 136 -4.12 -0.19 12.95
C VAL A 136 -5.30 0.72 12.57
N ASP A 137 -6.43 0.61 13.27
CA ASP A 137 -7.60 1.44 13.04
C ASP A 137 -7.32 2.93 13.30
N ARG A 138 -6.57 3.25 14.37
CA ARG A 138 -6.14 4.65 14.61
C ARG A 138 -5.26 5.18 13.47
N CYS A 139 -4.31 4.38 12.98
CA CYS A 139 -3.46 4.79 11.85
C CYS A 139 -4.26 4.94 10.56
N ARG A 140 -5.23 4.06 10.29
CA ARG A 140 -6.13 4.17 9.16
C ARG A 140 -6.99 5.45 9.24
N LYS A 141 -7.55 5.76 10.42
CA LYS A 141 -8.29 7.01 10.66
C LYS A 141 -7.38 8.24 10.49
N ARG A 142 -6.11 8.18 10.91
CA ARG A 142 -5.12 9.25 10.65
C ARG A 142 -4.91 9.44 9.15
N ALA A 143 -4.66 8.38 8.38
CA ALA A 143 -4.50 8.47 6.93
C ALA A 143 -5.74 9.11 6.27
N HIS A 144 -6.94 8.68 6.66
CA HIS A 144 -8.18 9.27 6.18
C HIS A 144 -8.34 10.75 6.57
N SER A 145 -7.96 11.14 7.79
CA SER A 145 -7.97 12.53 8.22
C SER A 145 -7.01 13.40 7.41
N LEU A 146 -5.82 12.91 7.10
CA LEU A 146 -4.86 13.61 6.24
C LEU A 146 -5.43 13.81 4.81
N LEU A 147 -6.10 12.80 4.26
CA LEU A 147 -6.75 12.88 2.95
C LEU A 147 -7.92 13.87 2.91
N THR A 148 -8.70 14.00 3.99
CA THR A 148 -9.96 14.75 3.96
C THR A 148 -9.86 16.18 4.51
N HIS A 149 -8.90 16.45 5.41
CA HIS A 149 -8.82 17.73 6.12
C HIS A 149 -7.53 18.52 5.85
N HIS A 150 -6.59 17.97 5.09
CA HIS A 150 -5.34 18.63 4.74
C HIS A 150 -5.19 18.78 3.23
N ARG A 151 -4.59 19.88 2.80
CA ARG A 151 -4.18 20.02 1.40
C ARG A 151 -3.00 19.12 1.16
N HIS A 152 -3.02 18.44 0.06
CA HIS A 152 -1.95 17.54 -0.37
C HIS A 152 -1.80 17.58 -1.89
N THR A 153 -0.63 17.30 -2.39
CA THR A 153 -0.41 17.09 -3.81
C THR A 153 -1.10 15.82 -4.28
N LEU A 154 -1.35 15.68 -5.57
CA LEU A 154 -1.92 14.46 -6.14
C LEU A 154 -1.08 13.22 -5.81
N ARG A 155 0.27 13.36 -5.81
CA ARG A 155 1.19 12.29 -5.46
C ARG A 155 1.04 11.85 -4.00
N GLU A 156 0.99 12.81 -3.08
CA GLU A 156 0.79 12.54 -1.65
C GLU A 156 -0.58 11.91 -1.38
N GLY A 157 -1.63 12.41 -2.03
CA GLY A 157 -2.97 11.84 -1.93
C GLY A 157 -3.03 10.39 -2.38
N ARG A 158 -2.39 10.05 -3.51
CA ARG A 158 -2.27 8.65 -3.96
C ARG A 158 -1.54 7.78 -2.96
N GLU A 159 -0.44 8.25 -2.40
CA GLU A 159 0.34 7.49 -1.44
C GLU A 159 -0.41 7.29 -0.11
N LEU A 160 -1.08 8.30 0.41
CA LEU A 160 -1.95 8.18 1.58
C LEU A 160 -3.11 7.18 1.34
N THR A 161 -3.70 7.20 0.14
CA THR A 161 -4.76 6.27 -0.26
C THR A 161 -4.22 4.83 -0.32
N ARG A 162 -3.02 4.63 -0.90
CA ARG A 162 -2.33 3.32 -0.90
C ARG A 162 -2.12 2.81 0.53
N LEU A 163 -1.62 3.66 1.42
CA LEU A 163 -1.35 3.30 2.82
C LEU A 163 -2.65 2.99 3.58
N ALA A 164 -3.72 3.76 3.35
CA ALA A 164 -5.04 3.46 3.91
C ALA A 164 -5.55 2.08 3.45
N GLY A 165 -5.36 1.75 2.17
CA GLY A 165 -5.68 0.44 1.61
C GLY A 165 -4.86 -0.70 2.26
N MET A 166 -3.56 -0.52 2.45
CA MET A 166 -2.71 -1.51 3.15
C MET A 166 -3.12 -1.71 4.61
N LEU A 167 -3.48 -0.63 5.33
CA LEU A 167 -4.01 -0.74 6.69
C LEU A 167 -5.35 -1.50 6.70
N SER A 168 -6.19 -1.32 5.70
CA SER A 168 -7.42 -2.09 5.55
C SER A 168 -7.15 -3.57 5.22
N VAL A 169 -6.11 -3.91 4.46
CA VAL A 169 -5.65 -5.31 4.28
C VAL A 169 -5.29 -5.93 5.65
N ILE A 170 -4.56 -5.21 6.49
CA ILE A 170 -4.18 -5.70 7.83
C ILE A 170 -5.42 -5.90 8.71
N LEU A 171 -6.38 -4.94 8.70
CA LEU A 171 -7.64 -5.07 9.42
C LEU A 171 -8.48 -6.25 8.92
N ALA A 172 -8.49 -6.50 7.61
CA ALA A 172 -9.15 -7.67 7.03
C ALA A 172 -8.54 -8.99 7.52
N TRP A 173 -7.21 -9.06 7.64
CA TRP A 173 -6.53 -10.22 8.22
C TRP A 173 -6.87 -10.40 9.70
N ILE A 174 -6.90 -9.31 10.50
CA ILE A 174 -7.28 -9.37 11.92
C ILE A 174 -8.73 -9.83 12.06
N ALA A 175 -9.64 -9.28 11.25
CA ALA A 175 -11.05 -9.68 11.23
C ALA A 175 -11.21 -11.18 10.89
N HIS A 176 -10.44 -11.67 9.89
CA HIS A 176 -10.40 -13.10 9.55
C HIS A 176 -9.95 -13.96 10.73
N ASP A 177 -8.90 -13.59 11.44
CA ASP A 177 -8.38 -14.32 12.59
C ASP A 177 -9.29 -14.23 13.83
N LEU A 178 -10.14 -13.19 13.91
CA LEU A 178 -11.19 -13.06 14.92
C LEU A 178 -12.48 -13.83 14.56
N GLY A 179 -12.61 -14.33 13.32
CA GLY A 179 -13.81 -14.98 12.82
C GLY A 179 -14.94 -14.04 12.43
N GLU A 180 -14.63 -12.76 12.21
CA GLU A 180 -15.58 -11.70 11.86
C GLU A 180 -15.77 -11.63 10.33
N ASP A 181 -16.60 -12.53 9.80
CA ASP A 181 -16.77 -12.73 8.35
C ASP A 181 -17.22 -11.46 7.60
N GLU A 182 -18.12 -10.66 8.18
CA GLU A 182 -18.62 -9.43 7.55
C GLU A 182 -17.56 -8.33 7.52
N LEU A 183 -16.85 -8.15 8.63
CA LEU A 183 -15.74 -7.19 8.69
C LEU A 183 -14.61 -7.58 7.77
N THR A 184 -14.27 -8.87 7.67
CA THR A 184 -13.27 -9.35 6.72
C THR A 184 -13.62 -8.93 5.29
N ARG A 185 -14.87 -9.14 4.86
CA ARG A 185 -15.33 -8.73 3.53
C ARG A 185 -15.28 -7.22 3.34
N ALA A 186 -15.82 -6.46 4.30
CA ALA A 186 -15.89 -5.01 4.23
C ALA A 186 -14.50 -4.37 4.11
N TYR A 187 -13.52 -4.82 4.89
CA TYR A 187 -12.15 -4.30 4.79
C TYR A 187 -11.41 -4.76 3.52
N CYS A 188 -11.73 -5.93 2.99
CA CYS A 188 -11.23 -6.31 1.67
C CYS A 188 -11.83 -5.44 0.56
N ASP A 189 -13.13 -5.09 0.63
CA ASP A 189 -13.78 -4.18 -0.32
C ASP A 189 -13.17 -2.78 -0.25
N ASP A 190 -12.96 -2.26 0.96
CA ASP A 190 -12.30 -0.98 1.18
C ASP A 190 -10.86 -0.98 0.65
N ALA A 191 -10.06 -2.00 0.97
CA ALA A 191 -8.69 -2.12 0.46
C ALA A 191 -8.65 -2.17 -1.09
N TRP A 192 -9.57 -2.89 -1.71
CA TRP A 192 -9.68 -2.94 -3.16
C TRP A 192 -10.00 -1.57 -3.75
N ALA A 193 -11.00 -0.87 -3.20
CA ALA A 193 -11.37 0.46 -3.66
C ALA A 193 -10.22 1.46 -3.53
N GLN A 194 -9.54 1.48 -2.36
CA GLN A 194 -8.37 2.33 -2.12
C GLN A 194 -7.22 1.99 -3.09
N GLY A 195 -6.99 0.70 -3.36
CA GLY A 195 -5.97 0.25 -4.29
C GLY A 195 -6.23 0.72 -5.73
N ILE A 196 -7.48 0.68 -6.19
CA ILE A 196 -7.87 1.19 -7.50
C ILE A 196 -7.66 2.70 -7.60
N GLU A 197 -8.15 3.47 -6.62
CA GLU A 197 -8.03 4.93 -6.60
C GLU A 197 -6.57 5.41 -6.51
N ALA A 198 -5.73 4.67 -5.78
CA ALA A 198 -4.30 4.96 -5.66
C ALA A 198 -3.47 4.47 -6.86
N GLU A 199 -4.04 3.75 -7.82
CA GLU A 199 -3.32 3.01 -8.86
C GLU A 199 -2.29 2.01 -8.26
N ALA A 200 -2.56 1.52 -7.04
CA ALA A 200 -1.72 0.60 -6.28
C ALA A 200 -2.28 -0.83 -6.38
N LEU A 201 -2.08 -1.48 -7.52
CA LEU A 201 -2.67 -2.78 -7.82
C LEU A 201 -2.15 -3.91 -6.92
N ASP A 202 -1.02 -3.74 -6.26
CA ASP A 202 -0.54 -4.65 -5.23
C ASP A 202 -1.46 -4.65 -3.99
N VAL A 203 -2.04 -3.51 -3.61
CA VAL A 203 -3.05 -3.43 -2.53
C VAL A 203 -4.31 -4.22 -2.90
N CYS A 204 -4.77 -4.08 -4.15
CA CYS A 204 -5.88 -4.89 -4.67
C CYS A 204 -5.55 -6.39 -4.60
N ALA A 205 -4.35 -6.79 -5.01
CA ALA A 205 -3.91 -8.17 -4.98
C ALA A 205 -3.80 -8.71 -3.53
N TRP A 206 -3.31 -7.91 -2.58
CA TRP A 206 -3.29 -8.27 -1.16
C TRP A 206 -4.69 -8.45 -0.57
N SER A 207 -5.66 -7.63 -0.93
CA SER A 207 -7.05 -7.82 -0.49
C SER A 207 -7.64 -9.14 -0.98
N GLU A 208 -7.28 -9.57 -2.20
CA GLU A 208 -7.70 -10.85 -2.75
C GLU A 208 -6.99 -12.05 -2.12
N ASP A 209 -5.76 -11.91 -1.63
CA ASP A 209 -5.09 -12.95 -0.82
C ASP A 209 -5.84 -13.19 0.50
N VAL A 210 -6.33 -12.13 1.15
CA VAL A 210 -7.19 -12.27 2.33
C VAL A 210 -8.49 -12.99 1.97
N ARG A 211 -9.20 -12.56 0.91
CA ARG A 211 -10.45 -13.20 0.47
C ARG A 211 -10.25 -14.66 0.13
N CYS A 212 -9.18 -14.98 -0.57
CA CYS A 212 -8.81 -16.34 -0.93
C CYS A 212 -8.64 -17.20 0.33
N THR A 213 -7.84 -16.73 1.28
CA THR A 213 -7.59 -17.45 2.53
C THR A 213 -8.88 -17.61 3.33
N HIS A 214 -9.64 -16.54 3.50
CA HIS A 214 -10.92 -16.55 4.22
C HIS A 214 -11.91 -17.56 3.61
N ALA A 215 -12.10 -17.54 2.31
CA ALA A 215 -12.99 -18.47 1.61
C ALA A 215 -12.52 -19.94 1.72
N LEU A 216 -11.19 -20.16 1.64
CA LEU A 216 -10.60 -21.50 1.78
C LEU A 216 -10.87 -22.09 3.17
N TYR A 217 -10.67 -21.31 4.25
CA TYR A 217 -10.97 -21.74 5.62
C TYR A 217 -12.46 -21.88 5.90
N ALA A 218 -13.31 -21.12 5.22
CA ALA A 218 -14.76 -21.28 5.26
C ALA A 218 -15.29 -22.47 4.43
N GLY A 219 -14.40 -23.28 3.84
CA GLY A 219 -14.79 -24.46 3.04
C GLY A 219 -15.38 -24.13 1.67
N ARG A 220 -15.11 -22.93 1.13
CA ARG A 220 -15.61 -22.43 -0.16
C ARG A 220 -14.47 -22.32 -1.21
N PRO A 221 -13.95 -23.48 -1.70
CA PRO A 221 -12.75 -23.49 -2.54
C PRO A 221 -12.94 -22.80 -3.90
N TYR A 222 -14.14 -22.75 -4.44
CA TYR A 222 -14.42 -22.05 -5.71
C TYR A 222 -14.41 -20.53 -5.55
N ASP A 223 -14.92 -20.01 -4.42
CA ASP A 223 -14.82 -18.59 -4.10
C ASP A 223 -13.35 -18.18 -3.88
N ALA A 224 -12.59 -19.05 -3.20
CA ALA A 224 -11.16 -18.86 -3.01
C ALA A 224 -10.41 -18.86 -4.36
N LEU A 225 -10.77 -19.75 -5.29
CA LEU A 225 -10.18 -19.78 -6.63
C LEU A 225 -10.50 -18.50 -7.42
N ALA A 226 -11.74 -18.04 -7.35
CA ALA A 226 -12.13 -16.77 -7.99
C ALA A 226 -11.34 -15.59 -7.43
N ALA A 227 -11.16 -15.51 -6.10
CA ALA A 227 -10.36 -14.47 -5.46
C ALA A 227 -8.89 -14.54 -5.89
N ALA A 228 -8.26 -15.72 -5.83
CA ALA A 228 -6.86 -15.88 -6.25
C ALA A 228 -6.64 -15.50 -7.72
N THR A 229 -7.55 -15.90 -8.61
CA THR A 229 -7.48 -15.56 -10.04
C THR A 229 -7.65 -14.06 -10.27
N ARG A 230 -8.61 -13.43 -9.59
CA ARG A 230 -8.82 -11.98 -9.67
C ARG A 230 -7.60 -11.21 -9.15
N GLY A 231 -7.05 -11.62 -7.99
CA GLY A 231 -5.83 -11.02 -7.45
C GLY A 231 -4.64 -11.12 -8.39
N LEU A 232 -4.45 -12.28 -9.05
CA LEU A 232 -3.37 -12.47 -10.02
C LEU A 232 -3.55 -11.65 -11.29
N SER A 233 -4.79 -11.38 -11.71
CA SER A 233 -5.04 -10.56 -12.91
C SER A 233 -4.60 -9.10 -12.76
N VAL A 234 -4.48 -8.62 -11.53
CA VAL A 234 -4.06 -7.25 -11.23
C VAL A 234 -2.68 -7.17 -10.54
N ALA A 235 -2.18 -8.26 -9.99
CA ALA A 235 -0.91 -8.27 -9.27
C ALA A 235 0.25 -7.85 -10.18
N PRO A 236 1.11 -6.89 -9.76
CA PRO A 236 2.29 -6.52 -10.53
C PRO A 236 3.23 -7.70 -10.71
N ALA A 237 3.74 -7.89 -11.92
CA ALA A 237 4.64 -8.99 -12.26
C ALA A 237 5.90 -8.96 -11.38
N GLY A 238 6.30 -10.11 -10.84
CA GLY A 238 7.47 -10.22 -9.97
C GLY A 238 7.27 -9.68 -8.54
N ASN A 239 6.09 -9.20 -8.21
CA ASN A 239 5.77 -8.77 -6.85
C ASN A 239 5.53 -9.99 -5.93
N ARG A 240 5.79 -9.81 -4.65
CA ARG A 240 5.63 -10.83 -3.60
C ARG A 240 4.18 -11.33 -3.50
N VAL A 241 3.19 -10.44 -3.64
CA VAL A 241 1.77 -10.83 -3.63
C VAL A 241 1.39 -11.73 -4.81
N ALA A 242 1.97 -11.50 -6.00
CA ALA A 242 1.75 -12.38 -7.15
C ALA A 242 2.25 -13.80 -6.86
N LEU A 243 3.45 -13.93 -6.26
CA LEU A 243 3.98 -15.24 -5.87
C LEU A 243 3.12 -15.90 -4.79
N ARG A 244 2.64 -15.13 -3.80
CA ARG A 244 1.77 -15.63 -2.73
C ARG A 244 0.44 -16.13 -3.29
N LEU A 245 -0.21 -15.39 -4.16
CA LEU A 245 -1.43 -15.81 -4.85
C LEU A 245 -1.21 -17.05 -5.73
N THR A 246 -0.04 -17.16 -6.38
CA THR A 246 0.34 -18.37 -7.11
C THR A 246 0.46 -19.58 -6.16
N ALA A 247 1.03 -19.39 -4.97
CA ALA A 247 1.07 -20.43 -3.95
C ALA A 247 -0.33 -20.79 -3.43
N GLN A 248 -1.25 -19.82 -3.33
CA GLN A 248 -2.66 -20.10 -3.04
C GLN A 248 -3.32 -20.93 -4.15
N LEU A 249 -3.04 -20.66 -5.44
CA LEU A 249 -3.54 -21.51 -6.53
C LEU A 249 -3.04 -22.95 -6.42
N ALA A 250 -1.80 -23.18 -6.01
CA ALA A 250 -1.31 -24.54 -5.75
C ALA A 250 -2.17 -25.22 -4.67
N ARG A 251 -2.39 -24.56 -3.53
CA ARG A 251 -3.24 -25.06 -2.46
C ARG A 251 -4.67 -25.37 -2.94
N LEU A 252 -5.25 -24.50 -3.75
CA LEU A 252 -6.60 -24.67 -4.29
C LEU A 252 -6.68 -25.86 -5.25
N ASN A 253 -5.68 -26.05 -6.10
CA ASN A 253 -5.57 -27.25 -6.96
C ASN A 253 -5.55 -28.52 -6.11
N ALA A 254 -4.77 -28.55 -5.04
CA ALA A 254 -4.74 -29.67 -4.10
C ALA A 254 -6.11 -29.88 -3.43
N ARG A 255 -6.78 -28.80 -2.97
CA ARG A 255 -8.10 -28.85 -2.35
C ARG A 255 -9.16 -29.39 -3.31
N LEU A 256 -9.07 -29.07 -4.60
CA LEU A 256 -9.92 -29.56 -5.68
C LEU A 256 -9.46 -30.90 -6.26
N LYS A 257 -8.47 -31.57 -5.65
CA LYS A 257 -7.93 -32.88 -6.06
C LYS A 257 -7.19 -32.88 -7.40
N ASN A 258 -6.77 -31.72 -7.91
CA ASN A 258 -5.97 -31.62 -9.12
C ASN A 258 -4.47 -31.71 -8.79
N ARG A 259 -3.97 -32.94 -8.65
CA ARG A 259 -2.58 -33.24 -8.26
C ARG A 259 -1.55 -32.68 -9.24
N SER A 260 -1.78 -32.86 -10.55
CA SER A 260 -0.81 -32.39 -11.56
C SER A 260 -0.62 -30.89 -11.47
N ALA A 261 -1.72 -30.12 -11.52
CA ALA A 261 -1.63 -28.66 -11.41
C ALA A 261 -1.05 -28.19 -10.06
N PHE A 262 -1.31 -28.90 -8.95
CA PHE A 262 -0.64 -28.62 -7.68
C PHE A 262 0.89 -28.75 -7.81
N THR A 263 1.37 -29.86 -8.37
CA THR A 263 2.82 -30.14 -8.49
C THR A 263 3.50 -29.09 -9.37
N ASP A 264 2.90 -28.80 -10.54
CA ASP A 264 3.45 -27.84 -11.51
C ASP A 264 3.53 -26.43 -10.93
N VAL A 265 2.46 -25.98 -10.29
CA VAL A 265 2.41 -24.62 -9.68
C VAL A 265 3.34 -24.52 -8.49
N MET A 266 3.44 -25.55 -7.62
CA MET A 266 4.37 -25.53 -6.49
C MET A 266 5.84 -25.50 -6.93
N ALA A 267 6.19 -26.20 -8.00
CA ALA A 267 7.53 -26.15 -8.58
C ALA A 267 7.87 -24.73 -9.08
N GLN A 268 6.91 -24.06 -9.74
CA GLN A 268 7.07 -22.66 -10.17
C GLN A 268 7.26 -21.73 -8.97
N VAL A 269 6.43 -21.86 -7.92
CA VAL A 269 6.53 -21.04 -6.70
C VAL A 269 7.92 -21.18 -6.06
N ARG A 270 8.44 -22.39 -5.90
CA ARG A 270 9.77 -22.64 -5.32
C ARG A 270 10.86 -21.95 -6.14
N THR A 271 10.86 -22.12 -7.47
CA THR A 271 11.84 -21.50 -8.35
C THR A 271 11.84 -19.97 -8.28
N HIS A 272 10.68 -19.36 -8.06
CA HIS A 272 10.56 -17.91 -7.99
C HIS A 272 10.82 -17.37 -6.58
N SER A 273 10.48 -18.12 -5.52
CA SER A 273 10.73 -17.70 -4.13
C SER A 273 12.21 -17.51 -3.83
N ASP A 274 13.07 -18.39 -4.40
CA ASP A 274 14.51 -18.31 -4.23
C ASP A 274 15.15 -17.04 -4.84
N ARG A 275 14.44 -16.37 -5.73
CA ARG A 275 14.90 -15.14 -6.42
C ARG A 275 14.43 -13.84 -5.73
N LEU A 276 13.47 -13.93 -4.81
CA LEU A 276 12.99 -12.75 -4.10
C LEU A 276 13.93 -12.41 -2.93
N PRO A 277 14.24 -11.11 -2.72
CA PRO A 277 15.00 -10.71 -1.55
C PRO A 277 14.23 -11.08 -0.28
N LEU A 278 14.96 -11.52 0.75
CA LEU A 278 14.39 -11.78 2.07
C LEU A 278 13.73 -10.49 2.60
N HIS A 279 12.44 -10.58 2.86
CA HIS A 279 11.68 -9.51 3.47
C HIS A 279 11.25 -9.94 4.87
N ARG A 280 11.35 -9.04 5.86
CA ARG A 280 11.11 -9.35 7.28
C ARG A 280 9.74 -8.86 7.76
N SER A 281 8.70 -8.92 6.93
CA SER A 281 7.42 -8.30 7.29
C SER A 281 6.33 -9.27 7.79
N GLY A 282 6.69 -10.47 8.19
CA GLY A 282 5.78 -11.43 8.84
C GLY A 282 4.48 -11.75 8.08
N LEU A 283 3.50 -10.86 8.13
CA LEU A 283 2.20 -11.04 7.49
C LEU A 283 2.29 -11.17 5.96
N PHE A 284 3.14 -10.35 5.34
CA PHE A 284 3.30 -10.25 3.89
C PHE A 284 4.41 -11.14 3.32
N ASP A 285 5.00 -12.02 4.14
CA ASP A 285 6.06 -12.93 3.71
C ASP A 285 5.53 -14.24 3.10
N LEU A 286 6.33 -14.74 2.17
CA LEU A 286 6.23 -16.09 1.64
C LEU A 286 7.63 -16.73 1.71
N ASP A 287 8.00 -17.16 2.91
CA ASP A 287 9.26 -17.82 3.20
C ASP A 287 9.16 -19.35 3.09
N ALA A 288 10.28 -20.03 3.30
CA ALA A 288 10.35 -21.49 3.25
C ALA A 288 9.40 -22.16 4.26
N ALA A 289 9.17 -21.54 5.43
CA ALA A 289 8.27 -22.07 6.45
C ALA A 289 6.81 -22.03 5.97
N VAL A 290 6.40 -20.89 5.36
CA VAL A 290 5.06 -20.74 4.80
C VAL A 290 4.84 -21.71 3.64
N LEU A 291 5.82 -21.86 2.76
CA LEU A 291 5.74 -22.81 1.63
C LEU A 291 5.62 -24.25 2.11
N ALA A 292 6.42 -24.68 3.07
CA ALA A 292 6.33 -26.01 3.65
C ALA A 292 4.97 -26.26 4.35
N SER A 293 4.41 -25.25 5.04
CA SER A 293 3.10 -25.31 5.64
C SER A 293 1.97 -25.41 4.59
N TYR A 294 2.08 -24.69 3.48
CA TYR A 294 1.15 -24.78 2.35
C TYR A 294 1.21 -26.16 1.69
N GLU A 295 2.40 -26.72 1.55
CA GLU A 295 2.60 -28.07 1.03
C GLU A 295 1.99 -29.13 1.95
N ALA A 296 2.24 -29.06 3.27
CA ALA A 296 1.69 -30.00 4.24
C ALA A 296 0.15 -30.05 4.16
N SER A 297 -0.52 -28.89 4.21
CA SER A 297 -1.97 -28.83 4.09
C SER A 297 -2.48 -29.32 2.74
N SER A 298 -1.76 -29.07 1.66
CA SER A 298 -2.11 -29.55 0.31
C SER A 298 -2.00 -31.06 0.17
N LEU A 299 -0.96 -31.65 0.70
CA LEU A 299 -0.73 -33.10 0.67
C LEU A 299 -1.79 -33.85 1.51
N ILE A 300 -2.23 -33.27 2.64
CA ILE A 300 -3.36 -33.82 3.42
C ILE A 300 -4.62 -33.86 2.55
N TRP A 301 -4.93 -32.79 1.84
CA TRP A 301 -6.10 -32.77 0.96
C TRP A 301 -5.96 -33.75 -0.20
N LEU A 302 -4.77 -33.97 -0.75
CA LEU A 302 -4.52 -34.96 -1.80
C LEU A 302 -4.57 -36.40 -1.30
N GLY A 303 -4.37 -36.63 -0.01
CA GLY A 303 -4.33 -37.96 0.61
C GLY A 303 -2.90 -38.53 0.77
N ASP A 304 -1.88 -37.70 0.52
CA ASP A 304 -0.47 -38.07 0.64
C ASP A 304 0.02 -37.84 2.07
N HIS A 305 -0.53 -38.60 3.00
CA HIS A 305 -0.36 -38.33 4.43
C HIS A 305 1.06 -38.53 4.94
N ARG A 306 1.88 -39.43 4.32
CA ARG A 306 3.27 -39.61 4.71
C ARG A 306 4.13 -38.41 4.33
N GLU A 307 3.94 -37.94 3.13
CA GLU A 307 4.60 -36.73 2.61
C GLU A 307 4.14 -35.48 3.36
N ALA A 308 2.87 -35.44 3.75
CA ALA A 308 2.32 -34.36 4.59
C ALA A 308 2.99 -34.29 5.97
N VAL A 309 3.31 -35.44 6.60
CA VAL A 309 4.08 -35.45 7.86
C VAL A 309 5.43 -34.78 7.65
N VAL A 310 6.19 -35.20 6.62
CA VAL A 310 7.50 -34.64 6.33
C VAL A 310 7.43 -33.13 6.10
N ALA A 311 6.48 -32.66 5.28
CA ALA A 311 6.30 -31.25 5.00
C ALA A 311 5.91 -30.43 6.26
N ALA A 312 5.05 -31.00 7.11
CA ALA A 312 4.65 -30.36 8.36
C ALA A 312 5.82 -30.28 9.36
N GLU A 313 6.63 -31.32 9.49
CA GLU A 313 7.83 -31.32 10.33
C GLU A 313 8.86 -30.29 9.85
N VAL A 314 9.06 -30.16 8.54
CA VAL A 314 9.92 -29.11 7.94
C VAL A 314 9.38 -27.73 8.28
N ALA A 315 8.08 -27.48 8.14
CA ALA A 315 7.47 -26.21 8.50
C ALA A 315 7.64 -25.89 9.99
N ILE A 316 7.38 -26.86 10.86
CA ILE A 316 7.55 -26.75 12.33
C ILE A 316 9.01 -26.43 12.68
N GLY A 317 9.96 -27.13 12.04
CA GLY A 317 11.40 -26.88 12.22
C GLY A 317 11.78 -25.43 11.88
N HIS A 318 11.31 -24.93 10.73
CA HIS A 318 11.54 -23.53 10.33
C HIS A 318 10.93 -22.52 11.31
N TYR A 319 9.66 -22.72 11.74
CA TYR A 319 9.02 -21.80 12.69
C TYR A 319 9.69 -21.80 14.05
N ARG A 320 10.15 -22.95 14.56
CA ARG A 320 10.88 -23.06 15.83
C ARG A 320 12.28 -22.41 15.77
N ALA A 321 12.89 -22.39 14.61
CA ALA A 321 14.21 -21.78 14.39
C ALA A 321 14.15 -20.25 14.20
N MET A 322 12.95 -19.65 14.08
CA MET A 322 12.80 -18.19 13.92
C MET A 322 13.27 -17.45 15.16
N PRO A 323 14.16 -16.44 15.01
CA PRO A 323 14.56 -15.61 16.15
C PRO A 323 13.44 -14.66 16.57
N GLN A 324 13.46 -14.22 17.83
CA GLN A 324 12.63 -13.09 18.27
C GLN A 324 13.07 -11.80 17.54
N PRO A 325 12.17 -10.90 17.11
CA PRO A 325 10.70 -10.89 17.30
C PRO A 325 9.91 -11.57 16.15
N GLN A 326 10.55 -12.39 15.31
CA GLN A 326 9.95 -12.97 14.09
C GLN A 326 9.11 -14.24 14.35
N LEU A 327 8.85 -14.57 15.61
CA LEU A 327 8.06 -15.72 15.99
C LEU A 327 6.67 -15.70 15.33
N ALA A 328 6.24 -16.86 14.85
CA ALA A 328 4.94 -17.02 14.21
C ALA A 328 4.08 -18.09 14.89
N PRO A 329 3.64 -17.87 16.16
CA PRO A 329 2.96 -18.89 16.96
C PRO A 329 1.69 -19.43 16.29
N THR A 330 0.90 -18.60 15.65
CA THR A 330 -0.30 -19.02 14.89
C THR A 330 0.05 -19.96 13.74
N ARG A 331 1.09 -19.62 12.95
CA ARG A 331 1.52 -20.46 11.82
C ARG A 331 2.14 -21.77 12.29
N LEU A 332 2.90 -21.74 13.40
CA LEU A 332 3.42 -22.94 14.05
C LEU A 332 2.27 -23.85 14.50
N ALA A 333 1.25 -23.30 15.17
CA ALA A 333 0.08 -24.07 15.60
C ALA A 333 -0.66 -24.69 14.41
N ILE A 334 -0.82 -23.98 13.30
CA ILE A 334 -1.42 -24.52 12.07
C ILE A 334 -0.60 -25.69 11.51
N ALA A 335 0.73 -25.56 11.45
CA ALA A 335 1.61 -26.65 10.99
C ALA A 335 1.54 -27.89 11.90
N GLN A 336 1.46 -27.69 13.21
CA GLN A 336 1.29 -28.78 14.19
C GLN A 336 -0.09 -29.45 14.05
N LEU A 337 -1.17 -28.70 13.78
CA LEU A 337 -2.47 -29.27 13.48
C LEU A 337 -2.50 -30.02 12.15
N ASP A 338 -1.74 -29.58 11.16
CA ASP A 338 -1.59 -30.34 9.91
C ASP A 338 -0.83 -31.65 10.14
N LEU A 339 0.22 -31.63 10.96
CA LEU A 339 0.90 -32.85 11.40
C LEU A 339 -0.06 -33.81 12.12
N ALA A 340 -0.89 -33.29 13.03
CA ALA A 340 -1.90 -34.08 13.76
C ALA A 340 -2.95 -34.70 12.82
N LEU A 341 -3.44 -33.95 11.82
CA LEU A 341 -4.36 -34.46 10.81
C LEU A 341 -3.74 -35.58 9.96
N ALA A 342 -2.47 -35.43 9.58
CA ALA A 342 -1.72 -36.45 8.83
C ALA A 342 -1.53 -37.73 9.67
N HIS A 343 -1.13 -37.60 10.95
CA HIS A 343 -1.04 -38.76 11.87
C HIS A 343 -2.40 -39.43 12.11
N THR A 344 -3.48 -38.66 12.24
CA THR A 344 -4.84 -39.23 12.34
C THR A 344 -5.16 -40.10 11.13
N ALA A 345 -4.83 -39.65 9.93
CA ALA A 345 -5.07 -40.39 8.69
C ALA A 345 -4.18 -41.64 8.56
N LEU A 346 -2.97 -41.59 9.07
CA LEU A 346 -2.03 -42.73 9.07
C LEU A 346 -2.31 -43.78 10.16
N GLY A 347 -3.24 -43.53 11.07
CA GLY A 347 -3.57 -44.50 12.10
C GLY A 347 -2.68 -44.40 13.35
N ILE A 348 -2.17 -43.22 13.64
CA ILE A 348 -1.26 -42.96 14.77
C ILE A 348 -1.89 -41.87 15.68
N PRO A 349 -3.01 -42.21 16.37
CA PRO A 349 -3.81 -41.23 17.10
C PRO A 349 -3.08 -40.61 18.29
N GLU A 350 -2.16 -41.32 18.95
CA GLU A 350 -1.40 -40.79 20.08
C GLU A 350 -0.49 -39.64 19.66
N GLN A 351 0.20 -39.78 18.51
CA GLN A 351 1.02 -38.70 17.95
C GLN A 351 0.16 -37.53 17.45
N ALA A 352 -1.02 -37.83 16.90
CA ALA A 352 -1.96 -36.79 16.49
C ALA A 352 -2.42 -35.96 17.70
N VAL A 353 -2.77 -36.58 18.82
CA VAL A 353 -3.17 -35.87 20.05
C VAL A 353 -1.99 -35.09 20.64
N SER A 354 -0.77 -35.67 20.62
CA SER A 354 0.42 -34.94 21.09
C SER A 354 0.69 -33.67 20.30
N ALA A 355 0.67 -33.75 18.97
CA ALA A 355 0.88 -32.58 18.11
C ALA A 355 -0.23 -31.53 18.26
N ALA A 356 -1.48 -31.97 18.48
CA ALA A 356 -2.61 -31.08 18.74
C ALA A 356 -2.47 -30.32 20.06
N ARG A 357 -2.04 -30.99 21.12
CA ARG A 357 -1.77 -30.36 22.42
C ARG A 357 -0.66 -29.32 22.34
N GLU A 358 0.41 -29.63 21.59
CA GLU A 358 1.47 -28.64 21.34
C GLU A 358 0.94 -27.40 20.61
N ALA A 359 0.08 -27.60 19.60
CA ALA A 359 -0.53 -26.48 18.85
C ALA A 359 -1.36 -25.55 19.74
N LEU A 360 -2.13 -26.13 20.66
CA LEU A 360 -2.97 -25.38 21.59
C LEU A 360 -2.21 -24.78 22.77
N GLY A 361 -1.04 -25.33 23.11
CA GLY A 361 -0.16 -24.80 24.16
C GLY A 361 0.50 -23.46 23.84
N GLY A 362 0.46 -23.02 22.58
CA GLY A 362 1.07 -21.76 22.12
C GLY A 362 0.34 -20.48 22.56
N GLY A 363 -0.79 -20.58 23.25
CA GLY A 363 -1.48 -19.47 23.92
C GLY A 363 -2.23 -18.49 23.01
N ARG A 364 -2.17 -18.63 21.68
CA ARG A 364 -2.90 -17.77 20.72
C ARG A 364 -3.83 -18.61 19.86
N ILE A 365 -5.11 -18.68 20.25
CA ILE A 365 -6.14 -19.36 19.46
C ILE A 365 -6.89 -18.33 18.61
N VAL A 366 -6.58 -18.29 17.33
CA VAL A 366 -7.33 -17.54 16.32
C VAL A 366 -8.36 -18.43 15.64
N ASP A 367 -9.31 -17.87 14.90
CA ASP A 367 -10.40 -18.63 14.28
C ASP A 367 -9.91 -19.77 13.37
N SER A 368 -8.83 -19.55 12.62
CA SER A 368 -8.23 -20.58 11.77
C SER A 368 -7.66 -21.77 12.57
N VAL A 369 -7.08 -21.52 13.74
CA VAL A 369 -6.59 -22.56 14.67
C VAL A 369 -7.79 -23.26 15.31
N ARG A 370 -8.78 -22.53 15.78
CA ARG A 370 -10.02 -23.08 16.37
C ARG A 370 -10.72 -24.04 15.41
N ARG A 371 -11.09 -23.59 14.21
CA ARG A 371 -11.78 -24.42 13.20
C ARG A 371 -10.99 -25.68 12.84
N ARG A 372 -9.67 -25.56 12.77
CA ARG A 372 -8.79 -26.68 12.44
C ARG A 372 -8.69 -27.69 13.58
N SER A 373 -8.69 -27.24 14.82
CA SER A 373 -8.71 -28.09 16.02
C SER A 373 -10.04 -28.81 16.19
N GLU A 374 -11.16 -28.14 15.96
CA GLU A 374 -12.49 -28.73 15.94
C GLU A 374 -12.63 -29.81 14.85
N HIS A 375 -12.09 -29.53 13.65
CA HIS A 375 -12.07 -30.51 12.56
C HIS A 375 -11.22 -31.74 12.91
N LEU A 376 -10.06 -31.54 13.53
CA LEU A 376 -9.18 -32.62 13.99
C LEU A 376 -9.88 -33.48 15.06
N GLU A 377 -10.47 -32.84 16.07
CA GLU A 377 -11.22 -33.55 17.13
C GLU A 377 -12.33 -34.41 16.54
N TYR A 378 -13.13 -33.83 15.63
CA TYR A 378 -14.16 -34.56 14.93
C TYR A 378 -13.61 -35.78 14.20
N ARG A 379 -12.51 -35.68 13.49
CA ARG A 379 -11.86 -36.79 12.76
C ARG A 379 -11.29 -37.84 13.68
N LEU A 380 -10.67 -37.46 14.80
CA LEU A 380 -10.12 -38.34 15.81
C LEU A 380 -11.27 -39.12 16.49
N ARG A 381 -12.33 -38.44 16.93
CA ARG A 381 -13.51 -39.05 17.57
C ARG A 381 -14.25 -40.02 16.66
N LEU A 382 -14.38 -39.66 15.39
CA LEU A 382 -15.04 -40.54 14.41
C LEU A 382 -14.25 -41.85 14.19
N ARG A 383 -12.91 -41.80 14.22
CA ARG A 383 -12.04 -42.90 13.84
C ARG A 383 -11.57 -43.73 15.05
N TYR A 384 -11.42 -43.07 16.20
CA TYR A 384 -10.88 -43.68 17.42
C TYR A 384 -11.71 -43.34 18.67
N PRO A 385 -13.03 -43.63 18.68
CA PRO A 385 -13.95 -43.22 19.74
C PRO A 385 -13.59 -43.81 21.11
N GLU A 386 -13.03 -45.03 21.13
CA GLU A 386 -12.69 -45.76 22.35
C GLU A 386 -11.33 -45.33 22.97
N LEU A 387 -10.52 -44.59 22.24
CA LEU A 387 -9.19 -44.19 22.73
C LEU A 387 -9.32 -43.08 23.79
N ARG A 388 -8.84 -43.38 25.02
CA ARG A 388 -8.94 -42.44 26.15
C ARG A 388 -8.27 -41.08 25.80
N ALA A 389 -7.07 -41.09 25.19
CA ALA A 389 -6.37 -39.89 24.81
C ALA A 389 -7.20 -38.98 23.88
N VAL A 390 -8.02 -39.54 23.00
CA VAL A 390 -8.91 -38.79 22.10
C VAL A 390 -10.08 -38.16 22.86
N ARG A 391 -10.66 -38.87 23.82
CA ARG A 391 -11.71 -38.32 24.68
C ARG A 391 -11.20 -37.17 25.55
N ASP A 392 -10.07 -37.41 26.21
CA ASP A 392 -9.41 -36.41 27.07
C ASP A 392 -9.09 -35.14 26.26
N PHE A 393 -8.52 -35.28 25.05
CA PHE A 393 -8.26 -34.17 24.15
C PHE A 393 -9.55 -33.39 23.77
N GLY A 394 -10.64 -34.07 23.49
CA GLY A 394 -11.92 -33.43 23.18
C GLY A 394 -12.47 -32.61 24.34
N GLU A 395 -12.26 -33.06 25.59
CA GLU A 395 -12.63 -32.32 26.79
C GLU A 395 -11.69 -31.08 26.99
N GLU A 396 -10.38 -31.27 26.88
CA GLU A 396 -9.39 -30.22 26.97
C GLU A 396 -9.66 -29.08 25.93
N LEU A 397 -9.96 -29.46 24.69
CA LEU A 397 -10.28 -28.50 23.62
C LEU A 397 -11.52 -27.67 23.95
N ARG A 398 -12.60 -28.31 24.40
CA ARG A 398 -13.85 -27.61 24.78
C ARG A 398 -13.63 -26.63 25.92
N ASP A 399 -12.87 -27.04 26.95
CA ASP A 399 -12.55 -26.20 28.08
C ASP A 399 -11.71 -24.99 27.68
N GLN A 400 -10.75 -25.19 26.78
CA GLN A 400 -9.88 -24.12 26.31
C GLN A 400 -10.65 -23.11 25.44
N LEU A 401 -11.46 -23.57 24.51
CA LEU A 401 -12.30 -22.69 23.66
C LEU A 401 -13.33 -21.92 24.48
N SER A 402 -13.88 -22.52 25.55
CA SER A 402 -14.82 -21.84 26.45
C SER A 402 -14.18 -20.70 27.25
N ARG A 403 -12.91 -20.83 27.63
CA ARG A 403 -12.15 -19.78 28.34
C ARG A 403 -11.84 -18.59 27.41
N ASP A 404 -11.50 -18.84 26.16
CA ASP A 404 -11.21 -17.77 25.18
C ASP A 404 -12.46 -16.93 24.85
N VAL A 405 -13.65 -17.54 24.82
CA VAL A 405 -14.93 -16.82 24.62
C VAL A 405 -15.28 -15.94 25.82
N LEU A 406 -14.86 -16.31 27.03
CA LEU A 406 -15.16 -15.58 28.28
C LEU A 406 -14.11 -14.55 28.68
N ALA A 407 -12.99 -14.47 27.98
CA ALA A 407 -11.98 -13.45 28.25
C ALA A 407 -12.51 -12.09 27.72
N PRO A 408 -12.86 -11.12 28.62
CA PRO A 408 -13.27 -9.80 28.15
C PRO A 408 -12.12 -9.15 27.39
N PRO A 409 -12.39 -8.28 26.42
CA PRO A 409 -11.35 -7.46 25.81
C PRO A 409 -10.67 -6.70 26.96
N ARG A 410 -9.35 -6.88 27.11
CA ARG A 410 -8.58 -6.15 28.12
C ARG A 410 -8.79 -4.65 27.87
N PRO A 411 -9.20 -3.87 28.88
CA PRO A 411 -9.39 -2.44 28.69
C PRO A 411 -8.07 -1.81 28.21
N ALA A 412 -8.21 -0.89 27.23
CA ALA A 412 -7.13 -0.11 26.64
C ALA A 412 -6.48 0.85 27.66
#